data_dac52f5a49941ca052f5204bfbf6d286
#
_entry.id   dac52f5a49941ca052f5204bfbf6d286
#
_cell.length_a   1.000
_cell.length_b   1.000
_cell.length_c   1.000
_cell.angle_alpha   90.00
_cell.angle_beta   90.00
_cell.angle_gamma   90.00
#
_symmetry.space_group_name_H-M   'P 1'
#
loop_
_entity.id
_entity.type
_entity.pdbx_description
1 polymer ?
#
loop_
_entity_poly.entity_id
_entity_poly.type
_entity_poly.pdbx_seq_one_letter_code
_entity_poly.pdbx_strand_id
1 'polypeptide(L)'
;MTRSRLAPGTGIVTVPGAAPVLRTSGGEFLRIDTGGVTGQALVRRLAGEDAPDGEAPAREPRTAELDRLVEAFEAAGYAVSAPPRARLAGRTVHLLGDPVLTGPVARCAGAEGAEVRPITPDQVAELARAAPGDRPEARPAVVWCLDSPVPDGLWDRADRLPHRRIAWLRCHREGSHSWIEPLAAAPGDVTSRHVRLRRLAATPAHSELSAYWAGHRTPDTGPHPTEASAALIAALLTADLIAWAEAEAEAEAEAEAEAEAEAEA
;
A
#
# COMPACT_ATOMS: atom_id res chain seq x y z
N MET A 1 11.88 21.48 -16.37
CA MET A 1 10.45 21.25 -16.65
C MET A 1 10.15 19.77 -16.48
N THR A 2 9.31 19.40 -15.56
CA THR A 2 8.87 18.02 -15.33
C THR A 2 8.03 17.57 -16.52
N ARG A 3 8.37 16.41 -17.11
CA ARG A 3 7.64 15.88 -18.27
C ARG A 3 6.44 15.08 -17.81
N SER A 4 5.26 15.43 -18.28
CA SER A 4 4.03 14.70 -18.03
C SER A 4 4.02 13.36 -18.78
N ARG A 5 3.55 12.31 -18.11
CA ARG A 5 3.38 10.96 -18.67
C ARG A 5 1.98 10.47 -18.38
N LEU A 6 1.51 9.48 -19.13
CA LEU A 6 0.24 8.83 -18.82
C LEU A 6 0.27 8.23 -17.41
N ALA A 7 -0.83 8.38 -16.70
CA ALA A 7 -1.04 7.77 -15.40
C ALA A 7 -0.97 6.23 -15.49
N PRO A 8 -0.57 5.52 -14.43
CA PRO A 8 -0.52 4.07 -14.44
C PRO A 8 -1.85 3.43 -14.84
N GLY A 9 -1.80 2.42 -15.71
CA GLY A 9 -2.99 1.73 -16.20
C GLY A 9 -3.79 2.47 -17.29
N THR A 10 -3.44 3.72 -17.62
CA THR A 10 -4.05 4.45 -18.74
C THR A 10 -3.25 4.26 -20.04
N GLY A 11 -3.89 4.44 -21.18
CA GLY A 11 -3.24 4.30 -22.46
C GLY A 11 -3.98 5.04 -23.57
N ILE A 12 -3.26 5.54 -24.59
CA ILE A 12 -3.88 6.12 -25.78
C ILE A 12 -3.90 5.05 -26.87
N VAL A 13 -5.10 4.78 -27.38
CA VAL A 13 -5.33 3.83 -28.46
C VAL A 13 -5.61 4.61 -29.75
N THR A 14 -4.82 4.34 -30.77
CA THR A 14 -4.99 4.91 -32.11
C THR A 14 -5.55 3.87 -33.06
N VAL A 15 -6.69 4.18 -33.67
CA VAL A 15 -7.29 3.33 -34.71
C VAL A 15 -7.07 4.02 -36.05
N PRO A 16 -6.57 3.30 -37.09
CA PRO A 16 -6.37 3.90 -38.41
C PRO A 16 -7.63 4.54 -38.94
N GLY A 17 -7.56 5.82 -39.30
CA GLY A 17 -8.70 6.58 -39.84
C GLY A 17 -9.72 7.07 -38.80
N ALA A 18 -9.46 6.89 -37.50
CA ALA A 18 -10.31 7.38 -36.44
C ALA A 18 -9.55 8.32 -35.48
N ALA A 19 -10.30 9.09 -34.68
CA ALA A 19 -9.72 9.89 -33.61
C ALA A 19 -9.14 8.99 -32.51
N PRO A 20 -8.06 9.40 -31.83
CA PRO A 20 -7.49 8.66 -30.72
C PRO A 20 -8.50 8.57 -29.55
N VAL A 21 -8.41 7.47 -28.82
CA VAL A 21 -9.22 7.26 -27.62
C VAL A 21 -8.31 6.98 -26.41
N LEU A 22 -8.69 7.47 -25.26
CA LEU A 22 -8.04 7.16 -23.98
C LEU A 22 -8.67 5.85 -23.44
N ARG A 23 -7.84 4.89 -23.12
CA ARG A 23 -8.23 3.76 -22.28
C ARG A 23 -7.91 4.10 -20.84
N THR A 24 -8.92 4.15 -19.98
CA THR A 24 -8.75 4.44 -18.55
C THR A 24 -8.20 3.22 -17.81
N SER A 25 -7.70 3.41 -16.59
CA SER A 25 -7.29 2.31 -15.71
C SER A 25 -8.44 1.34 -15.38
N GLY A 26 -9.69 1.82 -15.39
CA GLY A 26 -10.91 1.01 -15.25
C GLY A 26 -11.30 0.23 -16.51
N GLY A 27 -10.57 0.43 -17.64
CA GLY A 27 -10.82 -0.28 -18.91
C GLY A 27 -11.81 0.41 -19.82
N GLU A 28 -12.34 1.57 -19.47
CA GLU A 28 -13.24 2.37 -20.31
C GLU A 28 -12.50 3.05 -21.46
N PHE A 29 -13.20 3.32 -22.56
CA PHE A 29 -12.64 4.04 -23.71
C PHE A 29 -13.34 5.39 -23.85
N LEU A 30 -12.57 6.47 -23.69
CA LEU A 30 -13.03 7.84 -23.80
C LEU A 30 -12.49 8.47 -25.09
N ARG A 31 -13.34 9.15 -25.84
CA ARG A 31 -12.91 9.89 -27.02
C ARG A 31 -12.10 11.11 -26.61
N ILE A 32 -10.96 11.33 -27.28
CA ILE A 32 -10.13 12.50 -27.07
C ILE A 32 -10.46 13.50 -28.15
N ASP A 33 -10.93 14.69 -27.75
CA ASP A 33 -10.99 15.83 -28.68
C ASP A 33 -9.58 16.47 -28.71
N THR A 34 -8.87 16.23 -29.78
CA THR A 34 -7.50 16.75 -29.95
C THR A 34 -7.45 18.15 -30.56
N GLY A 35 -8.59 18.72 -30.93
CA GLY A 35 -8.62 20.02 -31.63
C GLY A 35 -7.75 19.99 -32.89
N GLY A 36 -6.79 20.91 -32.97
CA GLY A 36 -5.81 20.96 -34.05
C GLY A 36 -4.56 20.10 -33.89
N VAL A 37 -4.43 19.37 -32.75
CA VAL A 37 -3.27 18.52 -32.44
C VAL A 37 -3.46 17.15 -33.07
N THR A 38 -2.40 16.59 -33.63
CA THR A 38 -2.45 15.19 -34.11
C THR A 38 -2.37 14.20 -32.93
N GLY A 39 -3.14 13.12 -32.98
CA GLY A 39 -3.08 12.07 -31.98
C GLY A 39 -1.64 11.53 -31.76
N GLN A 40 -0.82 11.52 -32.81
CA GLN A 40 0.58 11.09 -32.73
C GLN A 40 1.44 12.09 -31.92
N ALA A 41 1.21 13.38 -32.03
CA ALA A 41 1.91 14.40 -31.22
C ALA A 41 1.57 14.24 -29.73
N LEU A 42 0.29 14.01 -29.40
CA LEU A 42 -0.16 13.74 -28.04
C LEU A 42 0.47 12.44 -27.48
N VAL A 43 0.47 11.37 -28.26
CA VAL A 43 1.11 10.09 -27.86
C VAL A 43 2.59 10.31 -27.55
N ARG A 44 3.36 10.93 -28.46
CA ARG A 44 4.80 11.19 -28.23
C ARG A 44 5.02 12.04 -26.97
N ARG A 45 4.22 13.07 -26.76
CA ARG A 45 4.37 13.97 -25.61
C ARG A 45 4.12 13.25 -24.27
N LEU A 46 3.13 12.35 -24.21
CA LEU A 46 2.75 11.60 -23.02
C LEU A 46 3.51 10.27 -22.87
N ALA A 47 4.12 9.72 -23.95
CA ALA A 47 5.00 8.59 -23.87
C ALA A 47 6.41 8.96 -23.36
N GLY A 48 6.73 10.25 -23.33
CA GLY A 48 8.07 10.73 -22.93
C GLY A 48 9.15 10.47 -23.98
N GLU A 49 8.75 10.18 -25.23
CA GLU A 49 9.68 10.04 -26.34
C GLU A 49 10.22 11.41 -26.73
N ASP A 50 11.54 11.55 -26.79
CA ASP A 50 12.20 12.77 -27.29
C ASP A 50 11.89 12.94 -28.78
N ALA A 51 11.57 14.16 -29.17
CA ALA A 51 11.59 14.49 -30.57
C ALA A 51 13.03 14.24 -31.07
N PRO A 52 13.21 13.54 -32.21
CA PRO A 52 14.54 13.39 -32.78
C PRO A 52 15.14 14.78 -33.00
N ASP A 53 16.38 14.98 -32.50
CA ASP A 53 17.14 16.19 -32.70
C ASP A 53 17.23 16.45 -34.21
N GLY A 54 16.49 17.42 -34.71
CA GLY A 54 16.58 17.84 -36.12
C GLY A 54 15.29 18.32 -36.77
N GLU A 55 14.11 18.14 -36.19
CA GLU A 55 12.88 18.75 -36.72
C GLU A 55 12.69 20.16 -36.15
N ALA A 56 12.77 21.16 -37.00
CA ALA A 56 12.57 22.55 -36.69
C ALA A 56 11.22 22.80 -35.95
N PRO A 57 11.16 23.78 -35.03
CA PRO A 57 9.97 24.03 -34.23
C PRO A 57 8.78 24.39 -35.15
N ALA A 58 7.92 23.42 -35.36
CA ALA A 58 6.70 23.60 -36.12
C ALA A 58 5.73 24.41 -35.27
N ARG A 59 5.66 25.72 -35.57
CA ARG A 59 4.59 26.68 -35.22
C ARG A 59 4.09 26.69 -33.77
N GLU A 60 4.43 27.76 -33.04
CA GLU A 60 4.00 28.11 -31.67
C GLU A 60 2.54 27.82 -31.28
N PRO A 61 1.51 28.03 -32.16
CA PRO A 61 0.13 27.77 -31.77
C PRO A 61 -0.20 26.32 -31.44
N ARG A 62 0.46 25.35 -32.11
CA ARG A 62 0.22 23.90 -31.90
C ARG A 62 0.86 23.39 -30.63
N THR A 63 1.95 24.02 -30.19
CA THR A 63 2.60 23.67 -28.94
C THR A 63 1.72 24.09 -27.74
N ALA A 64 1.17 25.30 -27.77
CA ALA A 64 0.27 25.79 -26.73
C ALA A 64 -1.04 24.97 -26.62
N GLU A 65 -1.56 24.48 -27.75
CA GLU A 65 -2.76 23.60 -27.74
C GLU A 65 -2.45 22.20 -27.19
N LEU A 66 -1.26 21.66 -27.50
CA LEU A 66 -0.78 20.41 -26.96
C LEU A 66 -0.55 20.51 -25.43
N ASP A 67 0.04 21.61 -24.96
CA ASP A 67 0.29 21.83 -23.53
C ASP A 67 -1.05 21.95 -22.77
N ARG A 68 -2.05 22.69 -23.29
CA ARG A 68 -3.40 22.71 -22.69
C ARG A 68 -4.06 21.35 -22.63
N LEU A 69 -3.86 20.51 -23.66
CA LEU A 69 -4.40 19.16 -23.68
C LEU A 69 -3.72 18.28 -22.62
N VAL A 70 -2.41 18.42 -22.43
CA VAL A 70 -1.67 17.73 -21.38
C VAL A 70 -2.13 18.19 -19.98
N GLU A 71 -2.32 19.50 -19.78
CA GLU A 71 -2.88 20.05 -18.53
C GLU A 71 -4.29 19.50 -18.24
N ALA A 72 -5.13 19.37 -19.26
CA ALA A 72 -6.45 18.76 -19.11
C ALA A 72 -6.38 17.27 -18.73
N PHE A 73 -5.40 16.54 -19.27
CA PHE A 73 -5.14 15.14 -18.88
C PHE A 73 -4.65 15.03 -17.44
N GLU A 74 -3.81 15.95 -16.98
CA GLU A 74 -3.35 16.01 -15.59
C GLU A 74 -4.51 16.35 -14.65
N ALA A 75 -5.29 17.38 -14.96
CA ALA A 75 -6.46 17.77 -14.17
C ALA A 75 -7.52 16.67 -14.06
N ALA A 76 -7.63 15.82 -15.08
CA ALA A 76 -8.54 14.68 -15.09
C ALA A 76 -7.90 13.40 -14.48
N GLY A 77 -6.64 13.46 -14.02
CA GLY A 77 -5.93 12.32 -13.43
C GLY A 77 -5.46 11.27 -14.46
N TYR A 78 -5.48 11.58 -15.75
CA TYR A 78 -5.05 10.68 -16.82
C TYR A 78 -3.57 10.83 -17.18
N ALA A 79 -2.94 11.89 -16.72
CA ALA A 79 -1.49 12.09 -16.83
C ALA A 79 -0.91 12.56 -15.50
N VAL A 80 0.38 12.29 -15.30
CA VAL A 80 1.12 12.69 -14.10
C VAL A 80 2.43 13.35 -14.50
N SER A 81 2.80 14.43 -13.83
CA SER A 81 4.04 15.17 -14.07
C SER A 81 5.25 14.61 -13.31
N ALA A 82 5.03 13.71 -12.39
CA ALA A 82 6.09 13.00 -11.65
C ALA A 82 5.93 11.49 -11.82
N PRO A 83 7.04 10.71 -11.80
CA PRO A 83 6.91 9.27 -11.71
C PRO A 83 6.09 8.90 -10.47
N PRO A 84 5.26 7.85 -10.54
CA PRO A 84 4.53 7.39 -9.37
C PRO A 84 5.54 7.15 -8.23
N ARG A 85 5.35 7.82 -7.09
CA ARG A 85 6.14 7.54 -5.91
C ARG A 85 5.85 6.12 -5.48
N ALA A 86 6.90 5.41 -5.05
CA ALA A 86 6.72 4.14 -4.39
C ALA A 86 5.79 4.37 -3.18
N ARG A 87 4.70 3.59 -3.09
CA ARG A 87 3.55 3.86 -2.19
C ARG A 87 3.89 3.77 -0.70
N LEU A 88 4.98 3.07 -0.37
CA LEU A 88 5.52 3.00 1.00
C LEU A 88 6.81 3.81 1.17
N ALA A 89 7.13 4.74 0.24
CA ALA A 89 8.31 5.58 0.35
C ALA A 89 8.27 6.42 1.63
N GLY A 90 9.38 6.41 2.37
CA GLY A 90 9.51 7.10 3.65
C GLY A 90 8.87 6.35 4.85
N ARG A 91 8.27 5.19 4.63
CA ARG A 91 7.73 4.35 5.72
C ARG A 91 8.76 3.31 6.16
N THR A 92 8.88 3.12 7.48
CA THR A 92 9.65 2.01 8.06
C THR A 92 8.71 0.87 8.40
N VAL A 93 9.02 -0.33 7.88
CA VAL A 93 8.30 -1.57 8.18
C VAL A 93 9.20 -2.48 9.01
N HIS A 94 8.87 -2.62 10.28
CA HIS A 94 9.52 -3.57 11.18
C HIS A 94 8.92 -4.94 10.97
N LEU A 95 9.75 -5.93 10.66
CA LEU A 95 9.32 -7.26 10.26
C LEU A 95 9.91 -8.35 11.17
N LEU A 96 9.05 -9.25 11.67
CA LEU A 96 9.47 -10.36 12.49
C LEU A 96 8.62 -11.62 12.27
N GLY A 97 9.18 -12.77 12.63
CA GLY A 97 8.52 -14.06 12.54
C GLY A 97 9.22 -15.03 11.61
N ASP A 98 8.48 -15.97 11.04
CA ASP A 98 9.04 -17.07 10.25
C ASP A 98 9.56 -16.62 8.89
N PRO A 99 10.81 -16.99 8.53
CA PRO A 99 11.46 -16.53 7.29
C PRO A 99 10.70 -16.90 6.01
N VAL A 100 9.95 -18.00 6.01
CA VAL A 100 9.13 -18.43 4.86
C VAL A 100 8.06 -17.40 4.50
N LEU A 101 7.58 -16.61 5.46
CA LEU A 101 6.61 -15.55 5.28
C LEU A 101 7.27 -14.17 5.23
N THR A 102 8.21 -13.89 6.14
CA THR A 102 8.82 -12.57 6.25
C THR A 102 9.71 -12.21 5.05
N GLY A 103 10.36 -13.20 4.43
CA GLY A 103 11.17 -12.99 3.23
C GLY A 103 10.38 -12.42 2.04
N PRO A 104 9.27 -13.03 1.63
CA PRO A 104 8.38 -12.48 0.61
C PRO A 104 7.81 -11.10 0.97
N VAL A 105 7.38 -10.88 2.22
CA VAL A 105 6.86 -9.58 2.68
C VAL A 105 7.93 -8.49 2.56
N ALA A 106 9.17 -8.79 2.97
CA ALA A 106 10.29 -7.86 2.86
C ALA A 106 10.55 -7.43 1.40
N ARG A 107 10.48 -8.39 0.47
CA ARG A 107 10.65 -8.08 -0.96
C ARG A 107 9.50 -7.22 -1.51
N CYS A 108 8.25 -7.56 -1.18
CA CYS A 108 7.08 -6.81 -1.65
C CYS A 108 7.07 -5.39 -1.08
N ALA A 109 7.21 -5.23 0.23
CA ALA A 109 7.21 -3.90 0.87
C ALA A 109 8.42 -3.05 0.42
N GLY A 110 9.61 -3.67 0.27
CA GLY A 110 10.79 -2.98 -0.24
C GLY A 110 10.64 -2.54 -1.70
N ALA A 111 9.97 -3.32 -2.54
CA ALA A 111 9.67 -2.93 -3.93
C ALA A 111 8.70 -1.72 -4.00
N GLU A 112 7.84 -1.56 -3.00
CA GLU A 112 6.96 -0.38 -2.83
C GLU A 112 7.65 0.78 -2.10
N GLY A 113 8.97 0.67 -1.84
CA GLY A 113 9.79 1.75 -1.30
C GLY A 113 9.88 1.83 0.22
N ALA A 114 9.36 0.83 0.95
CA ALA A 114 9.51 0.79 2.40
C ALA A 114 10.96 0.52 2.82
N GLU A 115 11.39 1.15 3.91
CA GLU A 115 12.57 0.72 4.63
C GLU A 115 12.22 -0.47 5.53
N VAL A 116 12.60 -1.68 5.12
CA VAL A 116 12.30 -2.89 5.87
C VAL A 116 13.41 -3.18 6.86
N ARG A 117 13.06 -3.31 8.14
CA ARG A 117 13.99 -3.59 9.24
C ARG A 117 13.55 -4.83 10.02
N PRO A 118 14.42 -5.80 10.23
CA PRO A 118 14.12 -6.91 11.14
C PRO A 118 13.99 -6.36 12.58
N ILE A 119 13.08 -6.95 13.35
CA ILE A 119 12.85 -6.58 14.74
C ILE A 119 12.62 -7.84 15.58
N THR A 120 12.92 -7.76 16.87
CA THR A 120 12.69 -8.86 17.83
C THR A 120 11.42 -8.64 18.66
N PRO A 121 10.85 -9.69 19.27
CA PRO A 121 9.71 -9.54 20.18
C PRO A 121 9.96 -8.58 21.35
N ASP A 122 11.19 -8.53 21.88
CA ASP A 122 11.55 -7.59 22.95
C ASP A 122 11.53 -6.14 22.47
N GLN A 123 12.03 -5.88 21.27
CA GLN A 123 11.98 -4.56 20.65
C GLN A 123 10.53 -4.14 20.35
N VAL A 124 9.66 -5.05 19.91
CA VAL A 124 8.21 -4.77 19.79
C VAL A 124 7.62 -4.36 21.13
N ALA A 125 7.99 -5.07 22.20
CA ALA A 125 7.54 -4.74 23.54
C ALA A 125 8.08 -3.38 24.04
N GLU A 126 9.25 -2.96 23.59
CA GLU A 126 9.82 -1.63 23.85
C GLU A 126 9.06 -0.54 23.10
N LEU A 127 8.80 -0.74 21.81
CA LEU A 127 7.97 0.17 21.00
C LEU A 127 6.59 0.37 21.62
N ALA A 128 5.96 -0.72 22.09
CA ALA A 128 4.67 -0.65 22.76
C ALA A 128 4.66 0.11 24.10
N ARG A 129 5.84 0.25 24.73
CA ARG A 129 6.03 0.97 26.01
C ARG A 129 6.55 2.40 25.86
N ALA A 130 7.19 2.74 24.75
CA ALA A 130 7.81 4.04 24.51
C ALA A 130 6.83 5.20 24.77
N ALA A 131 7.35 6.32 25.31
CA ALA A 131 6.53 7.49 25.58
C ALA A 131 6.09 8.20 24.28
N PRO A 132 4.95 8.91 24.28
CA PRO A 132 4.43 9.57 23.07
C PRO A 132 5.34 10.65 22.47
N GLY A 133 6.38 11.11 23.17
CA GLY A 133 7.27 12.20 22.75
C GLY A 133 8.50 11.77 21.93
N ASP A 134 8.86 10.49 21.91
CA ASP A 134 10.05 9.96 21.20
C ASP A 134 9.72 9.51 19.76
N ARG A 135 8.87 10.22 19.04
CA ARG A 135 8.37 9.74 17.74
C ARG A 135 9.32 10.05 16.59
N PRO A 136 9.63 9.07 15.73
CA PRO A 136 10.07 9.37 14.38
C PRO A 136 8.95 10.10 13.61
N GLU A 137 9.31 11.09 12.81
CA GLU A 137 8.38 11.86 11.97
C GLU A 137 7.56 10.96 11.03
N ALA A 138 8.10 9.81 10.62
CA ALA A 138 7.40 8.79 9.85
C ALA A 138 6.79 7.73 10.78
N ARG A 139 5.49 7.49 10.67
CA ARG A 139 4.80 6.45 11.44
C ARG A 139 5.25 5.07 10.96
N PRO A 140 5.84 4.24 11.83
CA PRO A 140 6.29 2.91 11.45
C PRO A 140 5.13 1.90 11.48
N ALA A 141 5.33 0.79 10.78
CA ALA A 141 4.50 -0.39 10.88
C ALA A 141 5.29 -1.57 11.48
N VAL A 142 4.61 -2.42 12.22
CA VAL A 142 5.13 -3.72 12.69
C VAL A 142 4.32 -4.81 12.02
N VAL A 143 4.98 -5.74 11.34
CA VAL A 143 4.38 -6.92 10.71
C VAL A 143 4.95 -8.17 11.35
N TRP A 144 4.09 -8.99 11.95
CA TRP A 144 4.50 -10.23 12.61
C TRP A 144 3.85 -11.44 11.95
N CYS A 145 4.68 -12.29 11.34
CA CYS A 145 4.24 -13.46 10.58
C CYS A 145 4.64 -14.76 11.27
N LEU A 146 3.69 -15.63 11.56
CA LEU A 146 3.92 -16.94 12.15
C LEU A 146 3.42 -18.06 11.23
N ASP A 147 4.29 -19.02 10.94
CA ASP A 147 3.91 -20.30 10.30
C ASP A 147 3.44 -21.33 11.34
N SER A 148 2.71 -20.87 12.32
CA SER A 148 2.17 -21.67 13.42
C SER A 148 0.99 -20.93 14.06
N PRO A 149 0.16 -21.64 14.85
CA PRO A 149 -0.81 -21.00 15.72
C PRO A 149 -0.13 -20.07 16.73
N VAL A 150 -0.74 -18.94 16.99
CA VAL A 150 -0.22 -17.93 17.92
C VAL A 150 -0.23 -18.48 19.35
N PRO A 151 0.93 -18.55 20.03
CA PRO A 151 0.96 -18.88 21.45
C PRO A 151 0.14 -17.88 22.27
N ASP A 152 -0.46 -18.38 23.36
CA ASP A 152 -1.24 -17.51 24.23
C ASP A 152 -0.39 -16.38 24.83
N GLY A 153 -0.93 -15.17 24.82
CA GLY A 153 -0.26 -13.97 25.33
C GLY A 153 0.88 -13.40 24.46
N LEU A 154 1.29 -14.08 23.38
CA LEU A 154 2.43 -13.63 22.56
C LEU A 154 2.22 -12.22 21.99
N TRP A 155 1.03 -11.91 21.53
CA TRP A 155 0.71 -10.62 20.90
C TRP A 155 0.09 -9.58 21.85
N ASP A 156 -0.11 -9.90 23.12
CA ASP A 156 -0.76 -8.98 24.08
C ASP A 156 -0.04 -7.63 24.22
N ARG A 157 1.29 -7.64 24.09
CA ARG A 157 2.09 -6.42 24.13
C ARG A 157 2.00 -5.66 22.81
N ALA A 158 2.02 -6.37 21.69
CA ALA A 158 1.93 -5.79 20.36
C ALA A 158 0.56 -5.15 20.10
N ASP A 159 -0.51 -5.68 20.72
CA ASP A 159 -1.86 -5.07 20.67
C ASP A 159 -1.93 -3.65 21.28
N ARG A 160 -0.85 -3.17 21.90
CA ARG A 160 -0.74 -1.78 22.38
C ARG A 160 -0.10 -0.83 21.37
N LEU A 161 0.47 -1.33 20.27
CA LEU A 161 1.12 -0.52 19.24
C LEU A 161 0.20 0.55 18.62
N PRO A 162 -1.11 0.28 18.36
CA PRO A 162 -2.04 1.30 17.85
C PRO A 162 -2.19 2.52 18.76
N HIS A 163 -2.10 2.33 20.08
CA HIS A 163 -2.10 3.45 21.05
C HIS A 163 -0.84 4.32 20.94
N ARG A 164 0.19 3.85 20.25
CA ARG A 164 1.43 4.56 19.93
C ARG A 164 1.44 5.07 18.49
N ARG A 165 0.34 4.93 17.75
CA ARG A 165 0.25 5.24 16.32
C ARG A 165 1.28 4.48 15.48
N ILE A 166 1.56 3.25 15.88
CA ILE A 166 2.37 2.28 15.14
C ILE A 166 1.40 1.29 14.53
N ALA A 167 1.40 1.17 13.21
CA ALA A 167 0.55 0.21 12.53
C ALA A 167 0.94 -1.21 12.92
N TRP A 168 -0.05 -2.01 13.29
CA TRP A 168 0.11 -3.38 13.74
C TRP A 168 -0.60 -4.34 12.79
N LEU A 169 0.17 -5.10 12.01
CA LEU A 169 -0.30 -6.08 11.04
C LEU A 169 0.27 -7.46 11.38
N ARG A 170 -0.54 -8.49 11.27
CA ARG A 170 -0.19 -9.81 11.73
C ARG A 170 -0.82 -10.91 10.88
N CYS A 171 -0.07 -11.98 10.68
CA CYS A 171 -0.60 -13.21 10.11
C CYS A 171 -0.09 -14.43 10.87
N HIS A 172 -0.89 -15.50 10.86
CA HIS A 172 -0.52 -16.76 11.47
C HIS A 172 -1.18 -17.93 10.73
N ARG A 173 -0.69 -19.13 11.00
CA ARG A 173 -1.28 -20.35 10.43
C ARG A 173 -1.93 -21.20 11.53
N GLU A 174 -3.10 -21.73 11.22
CA GLU A 174 -3.78 -22.74 12.02
C GLU A 174 -4.22 -23.88 11.10
N GLY A 175 -3.64 -25.05 11.25
CA GLY A 175 -3.84 -26.17 10.34
C GLY A 175 -3.45 -25.81 8.91
N SER A 176 -4.36 -25.96 7.96
CA SER A 176 -4.14 -25.59 6.55
C SER A 176 -4.49 -24.14 6.20
N HIS A 177 -4.92 -23.35 7.17
CA HIS A 177 -5.40 -21.97 6.94
C HIS A 177 -4.37 -20.95 7.39
N SER A 178 -4.09 -19.98 6.53
CA SER A 178 -3.37 -18.78 6.91
C SER A 178 -4.39 -17.67 7.22
N TRP A 179 -4.21 -17.04 8.36
CA TRP A 179 -5.06 -15.97 8.86
C TRP A 179 -4.29 -14.66 8.75
N ILE A 180 -4.84 -13.72 7.99
CA ILE A 180 -4.41 -12.31 8.00
C ILE A 180 -5.45 -11.58 8.83
N GLU A 181 -5.02 -10.97 9.93
CA GLU A 181 -5.90 -10.21 10.79
C GLU A 181 -5.93 -8.74 10.35
N PRO A 182 -7.02 -8.00 10.62
CA PRO A 182 -7.13 -6.60 10.22
C PRO A 182 -5.96 -5.77 10.73
N LEU A 183 -5.44 -4.85 9.91
CA LEU A 183 -4.44 -3.88 10.33
C LEU A 183 -5.06 -2.97 11.40
N ALA A 184 -4.31 -2.69 12.45
CA ALA A 184 -4.68 -1.77 13.52
C ALA A 184 -3.64 -0.65 13.58
N ALA A 185 -4.04 0.62 13.44
CA ALA A 185 -3.14 1.78 13.42
C ALA A 185 -3.51 2.85 14.45
N ALA A 186 -4.74 2.82 14.96
CA ALA A 186 -5.27 3.81 15.91
C ALA A 186 -5.89 3.14 17.14
N PRO A 187 -6.01 3.89 18.27
CA PRO A 187 -6.79 3.44 19.41
C PRO A 187 -8.25 3.15 19.01
N GLY A 188 -8.75 1.97 19.37
CA GLY A 188 -10.10 1.52 19.00
C GLY A 188 -10.15 0.55 17.82
N ASP A 189 -9.07 0.41 17.07
CA ASP A 189 -8.97 -0.57 16.01
C ASP A 189 -9.01 -2.02 16.53
N VAL A 190 -9.31 -2.94 15.61
CA VAL A 190 -9.44 -4.36 15.92
C VAL A 190 -8.06 -4.97 16.18
N THR A 191 -7.79 -5.35 17.43
CA THR A 191 -6.56 -6.03 17.85
C THR A 191 -6.69 -7.55 17.78
N SER A 192 -5.59 -8.27 17.98
CA SER A 192 -5.58 -9.74 18.01
C SER A 192 -6.49 -10.28 19.12
N ARG A 193 -6.55 -9.62 20.26
CA ARG A 193 -7.47 -9.97 21.36
C ARG A 193 -8.94 -9.89 20.93
N HIS A 194 -9.32 -8.85 20.19
CA HIS A 194 -10.70 -8.71 19.68
C HIS A 194 -11.05 -9.84 18.71
N VAL A 195 -10.13 -10.19 17.80
CA VAL A 195 -10.31 -11.30 16.85
C VAL A 195 -10.47 -12.62 17.60
N ARG A 196 -9.62 -12.90 18.59
CA ARG A 196 -9.72 -14.11 19.42
C ARG A 196 -11.05 -14.20 20.17
N LEU A 197 -11.48 -13.12 20.84
CA LEU A 197 -12.76 -13.09 21.55
C LEU A 197 -13.94 -13.31 20.62
N ARG A 198 -13.93 -12.70 19.44
CA ARG A 198 -14.97 -12.89 18.42
C ARG A 198 -15.01 -14.33 17.92
N ARG A 199 -13.86 -14.93 17.65
CA ARG A 199 -13.78 -16.33 17.21
C ARG A 199 -14.29 -17.30 18.28
N LEU A 200 -13.94 -17.08 19.55
CA LEU A 200 -14.47 -17.87 20.65
C LEU A 200 -15.99 -17.76 20.75
N ALA A 201 -16.54 -16.54 20.64
CA ALA A 201 -17.98 -16.33 20.70
C ALA A 201 -18.73 -16.92 19.49
N ALA A 202 -18.08 -17.05 18.34
CA ALA A 202 -18.71 -17.51 17.09
C ALA A 202 -18.67 -19.04 16.90
N THR A 203 -17.90 -19.78 17.73
CA THR A 203 -17.79 -21.24 17.61
C THR A 203 -18.56 -21.97 18.72
N PRO A 204 -19.27 -23.06 18.41
CA PRO A 204 -19.83 -23.94 19.44
C PRO A 204 -18.75 -24.71 20.24
N ALA A 205 -17.53 -24.86 19.66
CA ALA A 205 -16.38 -25.54 20.25
C ALA A 205 -15.43 -24.55 20.95
N HIS A 206 -15.96 -23.60 21.73
CA HIS A 206 -15.16 -22.53 22.33
C HIS A 206 -14.12 -23.05 23.35
N SER A 207 -14.43 -24.11 24.10
CA SER A 207 -13.52 -24.72 25.06
C SER A 207 -12.34 -25.41 24.37
N GLU A 208 -12.63 -26.12 23.29
CA GLU A 208 -11.65 -26.81 22.46
C GLU A 208 -10.73 -25.82 21.75
N LEU A 209 -11.29 -24.74 21.19
CA LEU A 209 -10.53 -23.69 20.56
C LEU A 209 -9.63 -22.96 21.58
N SER A 210 -10.13 -22.69 22.78
CA SER A 210 -9.32 -22.10 23.85
C SER A 210 -8.17 -23.02 24.25
N ALA A 211 -8.45 -24.33 24.45
CA ALA A 211 -7.43 -25.33 24.77
C ALA A 211 -6.39 -25.47 23.65
N TYR A 212 -6.84 -25.42 22.40
CA TYR A 212 -5.95 -25.44 21.23
C TYR A 212 -4.96 -24.27 21.24
N TRP A 213 -5.40 -23.05 21.49
CA TRP A 213 -4.53 -21.88 21.59
C TRP A 213 -3.63 -21.91 22.83
N ALA A 214 -4.09 -22.47 23.95
CA ALA A 214 -3.27 -22.68 25.14
C ALA A 214 -2.18 -23.75 24.96
N GLY A 215 -2.11 -24.37 23.77
CA GLY A 215 -1.07 -25.36 23.45
C GLY A 215 -1.45 -26.82 23.81
N HIS A 216 -2.67 -27.08 24.26
CA HIS A 216 -3.17 -28.46 24.52
C HIS A 216 -3.53 -29.13 23.18
N ARG A 217 -2.51 -29.37 22.34
CA ARG A 217 -2.62 -29.99 21.02
C ARG A 217 -1.38 -30.78 20.67
N THR A 218 -1.52 -31.71 19.75
CA THR A 218 -0.35 -32.38 19.14
C THR A 218 0.44 -31.35 18.31
N PRO A 219 1.76 -31.53 18.13
CA PRO A 219 2.54 -30.69 17.22
C PRO A 219 1.89 -30.66 15.83
N ASP A 220 1.84 -29.46 15.24
CA ASP A 220 1.38 -29.28 13.88
C ASP A 220 2.48 -29.74 12.92
N THR A 221 2.15 -30.69 12.04
CA THR A 221 3.10 -31.28 11.09
C THR A 221 2.96 -30.71 9.67
N GLY A 222 2.23 -29.62 9.52
CA GLY A 222 2.01 -28.98 8.22
C GLY A 222 0.56 -29.12 7.72
N PRO A 223 0.22 -28.72 6.48
CA PRO A 223 1.14 -28.24 5.46
C PRO A 223 1.70 -26.84 5.77
N HIS A 224 3.00 -26.67 5.56
CA HIS A 224 3.64 -25.35 5.61
C HIS A 224 3.29 -24.54 4.37
N PRO A 225 3.37 -23.20 4.41
CA PRO A 225 3.12 -22.37 3.24
C PRO A 225 4.05 -22.77 2.10
N THR A 226 3.47 -22.97 0.93
CA THR A 226 4.24 -23.09 -0.32
C THR A 226 4.79 -21.72 -0.71
N GLU A 227 5.76 -21.67 -1.61
CA GLU A 227 6.28 -20.41 -2.16
C GLU A 227 5.14 -19.54 -2.75
N ALA A 228 4.21 -20.15 -3.46
CA ALA A 228 3.06 -19.46 -4.05
C ALA A 228 2.11 -18.89 -2.98
N SER A 229 1.79 -19.68 -1.93
CA SER A 229 0.92 -19.18 -0.85
C SER A 229 1.62 -18.11 -0.01
N ALA A 230 2.92 -18.24 0.25
CA ALA A 230 3.70 -17.21 0.93
C ALA A 230 3.78 -15.91 0.12
N ALA A 231 3.91 -15.99 -1.21
CA ALA A 231 3.87 -14.82 -2.09
C ALA A 231 2.49 -14.15 -2.09
N LEU A 232 1.40 -14.93 -2.10
CA LEU A 232 0.04 -14.40 -2.00
C LEU A 232 -0.19 -13.68 -0.66
N ILE A 233 0.22 -14.31 0.45
CA ILE A 233 0.14 -13.70 1.79
C ILE A 233 0.92 -12.38 1.81
N ALA A 234 2.14 -12.36 1.28
CA ALA A 234 2.97 -11.16 1.22
C ALA A 234 2.31 -10.05 0.39
N ALA A 235 1.70 -10.39 -0.74
CA ALA A 235 0.97 -9.42 -1.57
C ALA A 235 -0.22 -8.80 -0.81
N LEU A 236 -1.00 -9.61 -0.09
CA LEU A 236 -2.13 -9.13 0.72
C LEU A 236 -1.67 -8.23 1.88
N LEU A 237 -0.66 -8.66 2.64
CA LEU A 237 -0.09 -7.85 3.72
C LEU A 237 0.48 -6.52 3.21
N THR A 238 1.13 -6.54 2.05
CA THR A 238 1.66 -5.32 1.43
C THR A 238 0.55 -4.40 0.94
N ALA A 239 -0.56 -4.96 0.41
CA ALA A 239 -1.73 -4.17 0.03
C ALA A 239 -2.36 -3.45 1.24
N ASP A 240 -2.46 -4.13 2.39
CA ASP A 240 -2.95 -3.51 3.63
C ASP A 240 -2.03 -2.39 4.13
N LEU A 241 -0.70 -2.58 4.04
CA LEU A 241 0.28 -1.54 4.37
C LEU A 241 0.17 -0.32 3.45
N ILE A 242 -0.07 -0.54 2.16
CA ILE A 242 -0.25 0.54 1.18
C ILE A 242 -1.54 1.31 1.49
N ALA A 243 -2.66 0.61 1.68
CA ALA A 243 -3.93 1.25 2.00
C ALA A 243 -3.84 2.09 3.28
N TRP A 244 -3.13 1.57 4.31
CA TRP A 244 -2.86 2.34 5.52
C TRP A 244 -1.99 3.58 5.24
N ALA A 245 -0.92 3.46 4.46
CA ALA A 245 -0.01 4.57 4.19
C ALA A 245 -0.70 5.68 3.36
N GLU A 246 -1.58 5.31 2.43
CA GLU A 246 -2.39 6.22 1.62
C GLU A 246 -3.41 6.96 2.49
N ALA A 247 -4.16 6.26 3.36
CA ALA A 247 -5.11 6.88 4.27
C ALA A 247 -4.44 7.84 5.29
N GLU A 248 -3.24 7.50 5.76
CA GLU A 248 -2.46 8.40 6.63
C GLU A 248 -2.01 9.66 5.89
N ALA A 249 -1.59 9.55 4.64
CA ALA A 249 -1.18 10.70 3.83
C ALA A 249 -2.36 11.62 3.50
N GLU A 250 -3.54 11.06 3.23
CA GLU A 250 -4.77 11.83 3.02
C GLU A 250 -5.16 12.60 4.29
N ALA A 251 -5.15 11.95 5.45
CA ALA A 251 -5.48 12.60 6.72
C ALA A 251 -4.47 13.70 7.11
N GLU A 252 -3.18 13.54 6.80
CA GLU A 252 -2.16 14.55 7.02
C GLU A 252 -2.41 15.77 6.11
N ALA A 253 -2.72 15.56 4.83
CA ALA A 253 -3.00 16.62 3.87
C ALA A 253 -4.29 17.42 4.23
N GLU A 254 -5.34 16.72 4.70
CA GLU A 254 -6.56 17.38 5.18
C GLU A 254 -6.28 18.25 6.41
N ALA A 255 -5.51 17.75 7.38
CA ALA A 255 -5.16 18.51 8.58
C ALA A 255 -4.29 19.74 8.28
N GLU A 256 -3.37 19.66 7.30
CA GLU A 256 -2.58 20.78 6.85
C GLU A 256 -3.45 21.87 6.19
N ALA A 257 -4.39 21.46 5.32
CA ALA A 257 -5.30 22.37 4.64
C ALA A 257 -6.25 23.09 5.62
N GLU A 258 -6.75 22.39 6.65
CA GLU A 258 -7.56 23.01 7.71
C GLU A 258 -6.76 24.03 8.51
N ALA A 259 -5.50 23.70 8.88
CA ALA A 259 -4.63 24.61 9.63
C ALA A 259 -4.28 25.88 8.83
N GLU A 260 -4.05 25.77 7.52
CA GLU A 260 -3.83 26.90 6.64
C GLU A 260 -5.07 27.81 6.56
N ALA A 261 -6.26 27.21 6.41
CA ALA A 261 -7.52 27.96 6.35
C ALA A 261 -7.83 28.69 7.66
N GLU A 262 -7.50 28.11 8.83
CA GLU A 262 -7.65 28.77 10.13
C GLU A 262 -6.65 29.92 10.32
N ALA A 263 -5.45 29.82 9.75
CA ALA A 263 -4.43 30.87 9.83
C ALA A 263 -4.72 32.10 8.97
N GLU A 264 -5.56 31.96 7.93
CA GLU A 264 -5.97 33.04 7.03
C GLU A 264 -7.27 33.74 7.48
N ALA A 265 -8.00 33.19 8.46
CA ALA A 265 -9.28 33.70 8.96
C ALA A 265 -9.09 34.67 10.15
#